data_6d7b7bf1940013caa36e534adf839474
#
_entry.id   6d7b7bf1940013caa36e534adf839474
#
_cell.length_a   1.000
_cell.length_b   1.000
_cell.length_c   1.000
_cell.angle_alpha   90.00
_cell.angle_beta   90.00
_cell.angle_gamma   90.00
#
_symmetry.space_group_name_H-M   'P 1'
#
loop_
_entity.id
_entity.type
_entity.pdbx_description
1 polymer ?
#
loop_
_entity_poly.entity_id
_entity_poly.type
_entity_poly.pdbx_seq_one_letter_code
_entity_poly.pdbx_strand_id
1 'polypeptide(L)'
;MNAKEKFEFWLHSSYFDHETKKELEKIKDNPDEIEERFYKDLEFGTAGLRGIMGAGTNRMNIYTIRKASAGVAEYVARNVENGIERGIVIAYDSRYNSRHFALEAAKVFGGRGIKAFVFESLRPTPELSFAVRHLKAAAGIVITASHNSCEYNGYKVYGEDGCQLPPAESFMVMECVNCIDDITGIEVPDENYLQEKGLMVYIGEEIDNIYIDRLKTLALNQDLSKKTGRSLKLVYTPLHGTGAILVPRILRETGFDNVSVVKEQASADPAFPTVKYPNPEDPAVYAL
;
A
#
# COMPACT_ATOMS: atom_id res chain seq x y z
N MET A 1 -29.20 3.63 1.51
CA MET A 1 -29.16 3.56 3.00
C MET A 1 -28.57 4.85 3.53
N ASN A 2 -29.19 5.45 4.58
CA ASN A 2 -28.62 6.55 5.34
C ASN A 2 -27.49 6.04 6.29
N ALA A 3 -26.80 6.95 6.99
CA ALA A 3 -25.66 6.57 7.85
C ALA A 3 -26.05 5.57 8.95
N LYS A 4 -27.20 5.78 9.59
CA LYS A 4 -27.71 4.88 10.64
C LYS A 4 -28.07 3.49 10.08
N GLU A 5 -28.70 3.42 8.92
CA GLU A 5 -29.04 2.14 8.27
C GLU A 5 -27.76 1.37 7.87
N LYS A 6 -26.73 2.05 7.37
CA LYS A 6 -25.42 1.43 7.07
C LYS A 6 -24.76 0.93 8.35
N PHE A 7 -24.77 1.70 9.44
CA PHE A 7 -24.25 1.30 10.74
C PHE A 7 -24.92 0.03 11.26
N GLU A 8 -26.26 -0.01 11.28
CA GLU A 8 -27.04 -1.18 11.72
C GLU A 8 -26.74 -2.41 10.86
N PHE A 9 -26.62 -2.22 9.55
CA PHE A 9 -26.24 -3.31 8.65
C PHE A 9 -24.84 -3.86 9.00
N TRP A 10 -23.85 -2.99 9.24
CA TRP A 10 -22.50 -3.42 9.59
C TRP A 10 -22.46 -4.12 10.96
N LEU A 11 -23.24 -3.63 11.90
CA LEU A 11 -23.28 -4.19 13.25
C LEU A 11 -23.90 -5.59 13.31
N HIS A 12 -24.95 -5.84 12.52
CA HIS A 12 -25.75 -7.05 12.63
C HIS A 12 -25.48 -8.11 11.54
N SER A 13 -24.96 -7.74 10.38
CA SER A 13 -24.64 -8.68 9.31
C SER A 13 -23.54 -9.65 9.71
N SER A 14 -23.68 -10.93 9.36
CA SER A 14 -22.64 -11.96 9.57
C SER A 14 -21.39 -11.79 8.71
N TYR A 15 -21.46 -10.92 7.70
CA TYR A 15 -20.31 -10.62 6.81
C TYR A 15 -19.15 -9.92 7.53
N PHE A 16 -19.49 -9.05 8.49
CA PHE A 16 -18.46 -8.28 9.21
C PHE A 16 -17.90 -9.09 10.38
N ASP A 17 -16.59 -8.99 10.57
CA ASP A 17 -15.88 -9.71 11.62
C ASP A 17 -16.21 -9.20 13.03
N HIS A 18 -15.77 -9.97 14.02
CA HIS A 18 -16.04 -9.68 15.43
C HIS A 18 -15.38 -8.37 15.91
N GLU A 19 -14.17 -8.08 15.47
CA GLU A 19 -13.44 -6.89 15.92
C GLU A 19 -14.08 -5.62 15.33
N THR A 20 -14.50 -5.66 14.08
CA THR A 20 -15.30 -4.59 13.44
C THR A 20 -16.58 -4.30 14.22
N LYS A 21 -17.35 -5.34 14.57
CA LYS A 21 -18.57 -5.19 15.36
C LYS A 21 -18.30 -4.66 16.76
N LYS A 22 -17.27 -5.13 17.41
CA LYS A 22 -16.83 -4.67 18.75
C LYS A 22 -16.41 -3.20 18.74
N GLU A 23 -15.81 -2.73 17.64
CA GLU A 23 -15.51 -1.30 17.45
C GLU A 23 -16.80 -0.48 17.31
N LEU A 24 -17.75 -0.95 16.48
CA LEU A 24 -19.04 -0.29 16.26
C LEU A 24 -19.91 -0.24 17.54
N GLU A 25 -19.91 -1.29 18.34
CA GLU A 25 -20.62 -1.30 19.64
C GLU A 25 -20.19 -0.16 20.57
N LYS A 26 -18.93 0.28 20.52
CA LYS A 26 -18.42 1.38 21.36
C LYS A 26 -19.02 2.75 20.97
N ILE A 27 -19.48 2.89 19.73
CA ILE A 27 -20.00 4.15 19.20
C ILE A 27 -21.52 4.16 19.02
N LYS A 28 -22.23 3.07 19.36
CA LYS A 28 -23.66 2.92 19.11
C LYS A 28 -24.55 4.03 19.70
N ASP A 29 -24.11 4.63 20.81
CA ASP A 29 -24.80 5.71 21.50
C ASP A 29 -24.24 7.11 21.11
N ASN A 30 -23.37 7.18 20.08
CA ASN A 30 -22.80 8.42 19.59
C ASN A 30 -23.22 8.69 18.13
N PRO A 31 -24.33 9.42 17.91
CA PRO A 31 -24.85 9.67 16.56
C PRO A 31 -23.93 10.47 15.67
N ASP A 32 -23.11 11.38 16.24
CA ASP A 32 -22.18 12.19 15.45
C ASP A 32 -21.03 11.33 14.88
N GLU A 33 -20.52 10.38 15.68
CA GLU A 33 -19.51 9.44 15.24
C GLU A 33 -20.06 8.44 14.21
N ILE A 34 -21.31 7.99 14.37
CA ILE A 34 -22.00 7.13 13.40
C ILE A 34 -22.16 7.88 12.07
N GLU A 35 -22.65 9.13 12.13
CA GLU A 35 -22.82 9.96 10.93
C GLU A 35 -21.47 10.13 10.22
N GLU A 36 -20.41 10.51 10.94
CA GLU A 36 -19.09 10.76 10.36
C GLU A 36 -18.50 9.51 9.67
N ARG A 37 -18.70 8.32 10.25
CA ARG A 37 -18.17 7.06 9.69
C ARG A 37 -18.97 6.49 8.53
N PHE A 38 -20.27 6.86 8.40
CA PHE A 38 -21.19 6.20 7.47
C PHE A 38 -21.92 7.14 6.50
N TYR A 39 -21.80 8.49 6.62
CA TYR A 39 -22.53 9.45 5.77
C TYR A 39 -22.21 9.29 4.29
N LYS A 40 -21.00 8.83 3.97
CA LYS A 40 -20.56 8.51 2.61
C LYS A 40 -19.65 7.30 2.59
N ASP A 41 -19.34 6.81 1.40
CA ASP A 41 -18.25 5.87 1.18
C ASP A 41 -16.93 6.65 1.05
N LEU A 42 -15.81 6.04 1.45
CA LEU A 42 -14.49 6.60 1.27
C LEU A 42 -14.23 6.78 -0.24
N GLU A 43 -14.02 8.02 -0.65
CA GLU A 43 -13.89 8.38 -2.06
C GLU A 43 -12.56 7.89 -2.65
N PHE A 44 -12.64 7.23 -3.79
CA PHE A 44 -11.50 6.94 -4.62
C PHE A 44 -11.17 8.20 -5.42
N GLY A 45 -10.19 8.97 -4.96
CA GLY A 45 -9.75 10.20 -5.64
C GLY A 45 -8.68 9.93 -6.71
N THR A 46 -8.18 10.98 -7.33
CA THR A 46 -7.09 10.91 -8.34
C THR A 46 -5.80 10.25 -7.81
N ALA A 47 -5.63 10.21 -6.50
CA ALA A 47 -4.48 9.58 -5.83
C ALA A 47 -4.81 8.20 -5.22
N GLY A 48 -6.00 7.63 -5.47
CA GLY A 48 -6.51 6.44 -4.81
C GLY A 48 -7.31 6.75 -3.55
N LEU A 49 -7.38 5.80 -2.59
CA LEU A 49 -8.04 5.99 -1.29
C LEU A 49 -7.03 6.52 -0.26
N ARG A 50 -7.49 7.35 0.66
CA ARG A 50 -6.78 7.72 1.88
C ARG A 50 -7.77 8.13 2.96
N GLY A 51 -7.61 7.58 4.16
CA GLY A 51 -8.49 7.87 5.28
C GLY A 51 -7.94 7.36 6.60
N ILE A 52 -8.63 7.74 7.68
CA ILE A 52 -8.42 7.18 9.01
C ILE A 52 -8.83 5.72 9.00
N MET A 53 -8.06 4.86 9.67
CA MET A 53 -8.40 3.44 9.84
C MET A 53 -9.54 3.25 10.84
N GLY A 54 -10.40 2.27 10.60
CA GLY A 54 -11.48 1.90 11.51
C GLY A 54 -12.71 1.34 10.79
N ALA A 55 -13.71 0.96 11.57
CA ALA A 55 -14.99 0.47 11.07
C ALA A 55 -15.83 1.60 10.50
N GLY A 56 -16.44 1.36 9.32
CA GLY A 56 -17.29 2.32 8.62
C GLY A 56 -16.98 2.45 7.14
N THR A 57 -17.95 2.95 6.37
CA THR A 57 -17.80 3.12 4.92
C THR A 57 -16.88 4.29 4.56
N ASN A 58 -16.75 5.30 5.44
CA ASN A 58 -15.85 6.45 5.31
C ASN A 58 -14.52 6.23 6.07
N ARG A 59 -14.06 5.00 6.16
CA ARG A 59 -12.83 4.58 6.86
C ARG A 59 -12.01 3.62 6.01
N MET A 60 -10.70 3.59 6.27
CA MET A 60 -9.81 2.55 5.74
C MET A 60 -9.94 1.28 6.59
N ASN A 61 -10.43 0.21 5.98
CA ASN A 61 -10.57 -1.11 6.57
C ASN A 61 -10.55 -2.20 5.49
N ILE A 62 -10.60 -3.46 5.87
CA ILE A 62 -10.55 -4.57 4.91
C ILE A 62 -11.70 -4.54 3.91
N TYR A 63 -12.87 -4.05 4.29
CA TYR A 63 -14.06 -4.02 3.42
C TYR A 63 -13.96 -2.93 2.35
N THR A 64 -13.44 -1.75 2.71
CA THR A 64 -13.16 -0.68 1.75
C THR A 64 -12.00 -1.04 0.82
N ILE A 65 -10.99 -1.77 1.32
CA ILE A 65 -9.91 -2.36 0.49
C ILE A 65 -10.47 -3.40 -0.49
N ARG A 66 -11.34 -4.31 -0.03
CA ARG A 66 -11.98 -5.32 -0.90
C ARG A 66 -12.78 -4.65 -2.01
N LYS A 67 -13.60 -3.65 -1.68
CA LYS A 67 -14.39 -2.89 -2.66
C LYS A 67 -13.49 -2.21 -3.69
N ALA A 68 -12.45 -1.50 -3.25
CA ALA A 68 -11.50 -0.86 -4.12
C ALA A 68 -10.78 -1.86 -5.03
N SER A 69 -10.31 -2.97 -4.47
CA SER A 69 -9.59 -4.00 -5.22
C SER A 69 -10.49 -4.70 -6.25
N ALA A 70 -11.77 -4.92 -5.93
CA ALA A 70 -12.72 -5.46 -6.89
C ALA A 70 -12.99 -4.49 -8.05
N GLY A 71 -13.06 -3.17 -7.78
CA GLY A 71 -13.16 -2.14 -8.83
C GLY A 71 -11.91 -2.05 -9.69
N VAL A 72 -10.71 -2.12 -9.10
CA VAL A 72 -9.45 -2.18 -9.85
C VAL A 72 -9.36 -3.44 -10.70
N ALA A 73 -9.78 -4.60 -10.17
CA ALA A 73 -9.83 -5.85 -10.94
C ALA A 73 -10.72 -5.73 -12.18
N GLU A 74 -11.89 -5.11 -12.04
CA GLU A 74 -12.80 -4.84 -13.14
C GLU A 74 -12.21 -3.88 -14.18
N TYR A 75 -11.57 -2.79 -13.71
CA TYR A 75 -10.85 -1.87 -14.59
C TYR A 75 -9.74 -2.57 -15.38
N VAL A 76 -8.91 -3.36 -14.71
CA VAL A 76 -7.81 -4.10 -15.35
C VAL A 76 -8.34 -5.09 -16.38
N ALA A 77 -9.40 -5.82 -16.06
CA ALA A 77 -9.99 -6.80 -16.96
C ALA A 77 -10.59 -6.16 -18.22
N ARG A 78 -11.14 -4.94 -18.13
CA ARG A 78 -11.81 -4.26 -19.24
C ARG A 78 -10.91 -3.36 -20.07
N ASN A 79 -9.90 -2.73 -19.44
CA ASN A 79 -9.20 -1.59 -20.04
C ASN A 79 -7.70 -1.83 -20.26
N VAL A 80 -7.13 -2.92 -19.70
CA VAL A 80 -5.71 -3.22 -19.87
C VAL A 80 -5.54 -4.46 -20.73
N GLU A 81 -4.76 -4.36 -21.79
CA GLU A 81 -4.48 -5.48 -22.70
C GLU A 81 -3.85 -6.67 -21.95
N ASN A 82 -4.48 -7.84 -22.05
CA ASN A 82 -4.10 -9.06 -21.33
C ASN A 82 -3.94 -8.83 -19.80
N GLY A 83 -4.76 -7.92 -19.23
CA GLY A 83 -4.59 -7.47 -17.86
C GLY A 83 -4.71 -8.59 -16.82
N ILE A 84 -5.61 -9.56 -17.04
CA ILE A 84 -5.81 -10.71 -16.15
C ILE A 84 -4.55 -11.58 -16.10
N GLU A 85 -3.99 -11.91 -17.26
CA GLU A 85 -2.83 -12.80 -17.42
C GLU A 85 -1.54 -12.16 -16.88
N ARG A 86 -1.41 -10.83 -17.05
CA ARG A 86 -0.23 -10.07 -16.64
C ARG A 86 -0.13 -9.88 -15.14
N GLY A 87 -1.27 -9.86 -14.46
CA GLY A 87 -1.32 -9.74 -13.00
C GLY A 87 -1.05 -8.35 -12.45
N ILE A 88 -1.01 -8.24 -11.12
CA ILE A 88 -0.88 -6.98 -10.37
C ILE A 88 0.22 -7.12 -9.33
N VAL A 89 1.10 -6.12 -9.21
CA VAL A 89 2.14 -6.06 -8.17
C VAL A 89 1.61 -5.29 -6.96
N ILE A 90 1.88 -5.79 -5.75
CA ILE A 90 1.41 -5.16 -4.50
C ILE A 90 2.59 -4.93 -3.56
N ALA A 91 2.80 -3.68 -3.16
CA ALA A 91 3.74 -3.28 -2.12
C ALA A 91 3.00 -2.58 -0.97
N TYR A 92 3.65 -2.48 0.17
CA TYR A 92 3.11 -1.85 1.36
C TYR A 92 4.21 -1.25 2.23
N ASP A 93 3.82 -0.29 3.07
CA ASP A 93 4.72 0.38 4.02
C ASP A 93 4.65 -0.22 5.43
N SER A 94 5.27 0.47 6.40
CA SER A 94 5.35 0.04 7.80
C SER A 94 4.10 0.33 8.63
N ARG A 95 3.07 0.98 8.09
CA ARG A 95 1.89 1.43 8.85
C ARG A 95 1.05 0.27 9.40
N TYR A 96 0.26 0.57 10.42
CA TYR A 96 -0.75 -0.35 10.91
C TYR A 96 -1.59 -0.89 9.75
N ASN A 97 -1.85 -2.17 9.76
CA ASN A 97 -2.65 -2.89 8.78
C ASN A 97 -2.13 -2.89 7.33
N SER A 98 -1.00 -2.22 6.98
CA SER A 98 -0.55 -2.14 5.58
C SER A 98 -0.35 -3.53 4.95
N ARG A 99 0.34 -4.45 5.66
CA ARG A 99 0.50 -5.83 5.18
C ARG A 99 -0.85 -6.55 5.08
N HIS A 100 -1.73 -6.38 6.07
CA HIS A 100 -3.04 -7.03 6.09
C HIS A 100 -3.90 -6.55 4.90
N PHE A 101 -3.94 -5.24 4.65
CA PHE A 101 -4.65 -4.66 3.51
C PHE A 101 -4.07 -5.11 2.16
N ALA A 102 -2.74 -5.25 2.07
CA ALA A 102 -2.09 -5.78 0.87
C ALA A 102 -2.51 -7.23 0.57
N LEU A 103 -2.58 -8.08 1.60
CA LEU A 103 -3.05 -9.45 1.46
C LEU A 103 -4.54 -9.54 1.11
N GLU A 104 -5.39 -8.70 1.72
CA GLU A 104 -6.81 -8.64 1.37
C GLU A 104 -7.03 -8.21 -0.08
N ALA A 105 -6.26 -7.22 -0.57
CA ALA A 105 -6.28 -6.84 -1.97
C ALA A 105 -5.86 -8.01 -2.89
N ALA A 106 -4.77 -8.69 -2.55
CA ALA A 106 -4.29 -9.85 -3.30
C ALA A 106 -5.31 -10.99 -3.38
N LYS A 107 -6.03 -11.24 -2.28
CA LYS A 107 -7.09 -12.26 -2.24
C LYS A 107 -8.25 -11.90 -3.18
N VAL A 108 -8.66 -10.64 -3.23
CA VAL A 108 -9.71 -10.18 -4.16
C VAL A 108 -9.26 -10.33 -5.61
N PHE A 109 -8.02 -9.97 -5.95
CA PHE A 109 -7.49 -10.18 -7.29
C PHE A 109 -7.45 -11.65 -7.66
N GLY A 110 -6.93 -12.50 -6.75
CA GLY A 110 -6.92 -13.96 -6.94
C GLY A 110 -8.30 -14.56 -7.12
N GLY A 111 -9.31 -14.08 -6.38
CA GLY A 111 -10.72 -14.47 -6.54
C GLY A 111 -11.30 -14.12 -7.92
N ARG A 112 -10.73 -13.10 -8.58
CA ARG A 112 -11.06 -12.71 -9.96
C ARG A 112 -10.14 -13.37 -11.02
N GLY A 113 -9.30 -14.33 -10.63
CA GLY A 113 -8.36 -15.00 -11.52
C GLY A 113 -7.15 -14.16 -11.93
N ILE A 114 -6.96 -12.98 -11.33
CA ILE A 114 -5.82 -12.09 -11.60
C ILE A 114 -4.68 -12.47 -10.64
N LYS A 115 -3.51 -12.77 -11.20
CA LYS A 115 -2.32 -13.07 -10.40
C LYS A 115 -1.86 -11.85 -9.61
N ALA A 116 -1.66 -12.00 -8.29
CA ALA A 116 -1.08 -11.00 -7.42
C ALA A 116 0.38 -11.33 -7.08
N PHE A 117 1.31 -10.44 -7.43
CA PHE A 117 2.70 -10.49 -6.99
C PHE A 117 2.84 -9.60 -5.76
N VAL A 118 2.95 -10.20 -4.58
CA VAL A 118 2.97 -9.48 -3.30
C VAL A 118 4.38 -9.44 -2.75
N PHE A 119 4.90 -8.28 -2.41
CA PHE A 119 6.18 -8.21 -1.71
C PHE A 119 6.09 -8.91 -0.35
N GLU A 120 7.04 -9.78 -0.04
CA GLU A 120 7.08 -10.58 1.21
C GLU A 120 7.21 -9.71 2.47
N SER A 121 7.85 -8.54 2.32
CA SER A 121 7.98 -7.52 3.34
C SER A 121 7.83 -6.13 2.74
N LEU A 122 7.79 -5.10 3.60
CA LEU A 122 7.57 -3.71 3.14
C LEU A 122 8.62 -3.27 2.11
N ARG A 123 8.15 -2.59 1.05
CA ARG A 123 9.00 -2.03 -0.01
C ARG A 123 8.53 -0.63 -0.40
N PRO A 124 9.47 0.23 -0.83
CA PRO A 124 9.14 1.60 -1.20
C PRO A 124 8.41 1.70 -2.54
N THR A 125 7.59 2.73 -2.67
CA THR A 125 6.84 3.03 -3.91
C THR A 125 7.69 3.04 -5.19
N PRO A 126 8.93 3.58 -5.23
CA PRO A 126 9.75 3.50 -6.44
C PRO A 126 10.09 2.07 -6.88
N GLU A 127 10.23 1.15 -5.93
CA GLU A 127 10.45 -0.25 -6.25
C GLU A 127 9.20 -0.94 -6.78
N LEU A 128 8.01 -0.60 -6.24
CA LEU A 128 6.74 -1.02 -6.85
C LEU A 128 6.69 -0.60 -8.32
N SER A 129 6.93 0.69 -8.60
CA SER A 129 6.96 1.22 -9.98
C SER A 129 7.92 0.45 -10.88
N PHE A 130 9.09 0.12 -10.38
CA PHE A 130 10.07 -0.70 -11.10
C PHE A 130 9.56 -2.13 -11.33
N ALA A 131 9.02 -2.78 -10.29
CA ALA A 131 8.54 -4.16 -10.34
C ALA A 131 7.37 -4.32 -11.33
N VAL A 132 6.44 -3.36 -11.40
CA VAL A 132 5.35 -3.35 -12.41
C VAL A 132 5.92 -3.44 -13.81
N ARG A 133 6.89 -2.60 -14.14
CA ARG A 133 7.52 -2.59 -15.48
C ARG A 133 8.39 -3.82 -15.73
N HIS A 134 9.14 -4.26 -14.73
CA HIS A 134 10.04 -5.42 -14.84
C HIS A 134 9.25 -6.70 -15.08
N LEU A 135 8.18 -6.93 -14.31
CA LEU A 135 7.31 -8.10 -14.43
C LEU A 135 6.28 -7.96 -15.57
N LYS A 136 6.24 -6.79 -16.23
CA LYS A 136 5.22 -6.43 -17.24
C LYS A 136 3.79 -6.59 -16.69
N ALA A 137 3.59 -6.32 -15.42
CA ALA A 137 2.29 -6.42 -14.78
C ALA A 137 1.32 -5.38 -15.34
N ALA A 138 0.03 -5.68 -15.26
CA ALA A 138 -1.03 -4.81 -15.76
C ALA A 138 -1.21 -3.54 -14.89
N ALA A 139 -0.93 -3.66 -13.60
CA ALA A 139 -1.06 -2.57 -12.64
C ALA A 139 -0.18 -2.81 -11.41
N GLY A 140 -0.07 -1.78 -10.58
CA GLY A 140 0.55 -1.87 -9.25
C GLY A 140 -0.33 -1.26 -8.17
N ILE A 141 -0.24 -1.81 -6.96
CA ILE A 141 -0.91 -1.28 -5.78
C ILE A 141 0.14 -0.99 -4.72
N VAL A 142 0.06 0.19 -4.09
CA VAL A 142 0.82 0.44 -2.86
C VAL A 142 -0.10 0.84 -1.71
N ILE A 143 0.00 0.10 -0.61
CA ILE A 143 -0.72 0.39 0.62
C ILE A 143 0.14 1.32 1.47
N THR A 144 -0.24 2.59 1.50
CA THR A 144 0.51 3.64 2.21
C THR A 144 -0.31 4.92 2.33
N ALA A 145 -0.14 5.65 3.42
CA ALA A 145 -0.59 7.03 3.55
C ALA A 145 0.58 8.04 3.51
N SER A 146 1.74 7.65 2.92
CA SER A 146 2.92 8.52 2.79
C SER A 146 3.43 9.02 4.15
N HIS A 147 3.34 10.31 4.42
CA HIS A 147 3.83 10.98 5.63
C HIS A 147 2.71 11.44 6.59
N ASN A 148 1.48 11.00 6.38
CA ASN A 148 0.40 11.26 7.33
C ASN A 148 0.68 10.63 8.70
N SER A 149 -0.03 11.07 9.73
CA SER A 149 0.00 10.47 11.06
C SER A 149 -0.37 8.98 11.06
N CYS A 150 -0.07 8.28 12.16
CA CYS A 150 -0.11 6.81 12.21
C CYS A 150 -1.53 6.21 12.08
N GLU A 151 -2.57 6.99 12.38
CA GLU A 151 -3.97 6.55 12.26
C GLU A 151 -4.47 6.47 10.80
N TYR A 152 -3.73 7.06 9.85
CA TYR A 152 -4.09 7.02 8.42
C TYR A 152 -3.45 5.83 7.70
N ASN A 153 -4.20 5.31 6.73
CA ASN A 153 -3.65 4.46 5.68
C ASN A 153 -4.24 4.85 4.32
N GLY A 154 -3.77 4.22 3.25
CA GLY A 154 -4.22 4.52 1.90
C GLY A 154 -3.96 3.38 0.92
N TYR A 155 -4.54 3.51 -0.27
CA TYR A 155 -4.47 2.55 -1.35
C TYR A 155 -4.28 3.32 -2.66
N LYS A 156 -3.11 3.21 -3.27
CA LYS A 156 -2.76 3.92 -4.51
C LYS A 156 -2.63 2.93 -5.65
N VAL A 157 -3.09 3.33 -6.84
CA VAL A 157 -3.03 2.51 -8.06
C VAL A 157 -2.02 3.09 -9.03
N TYR A 158 -1.22 2.22 -9.62
CA TYR A 158 -0.20 2.49 -10.63
C TYR A 158 -0.55 1.74 -11.91
N GLY A 159 -0.37 2.38 -13.05
CA GLY A 159 -0.56 1.79 -14.36
C GLY A 159 0.60 0.86 -14.77
N GLU A 160 0.45 0.24 -15.93
CA GLU A 160 1.45 -0.68 -16.51
C GLU A 160 2.81 -0.01 -16.80
N ASP A 161 2.83 1.30 -16.95
CA ASP A 161 4.04 2.12 -17.10
C ASP A 161 4.79 2.35 -15.78
N GLY A 162 4.23 1.90 -14.66
CA GLY A 162 4.75 2.09 -13.30
C GLY A 162 4.53 3.50 -12.75
N CYS A 163 3.74 4.33 -13.40
CA CYS A 163 3.32 5.64 -12.89
C CYS A 163 1.98 5.54 -12.14
N GLN A 164 1.77 6.43 -11.18
CA GLN A 164 0.44 6.54 -10.56
C GLN A 164 -0.59 6.89 -11.64
N LEU A 165 -1.77 6.27 -11.59
CA LEU A 165 -2.79 6.49 -12.62
C LEU A 165 -3.09 7.97 -12.82
N PRO A 166 -3.09 8.46 -14.07
CA PRO A 166 -3.52 9.82 -14.37
C PRO A 166 -5.04 9.99 -14.13
N PRO A 167 -5.54 11.25 -14.11
CA PRO A 167 -6.92 11.53 -13.72
C PRO A 167 -7.99 10.78 -14.51
N ALA A 168 -7.79 10.57 -15.82
CA ALA A 168 -8.77 9.89 -16.68
C ALA A 168 -8.95 8.42 -16.26
N GLU A 169 -7.83 7.69 -16.10
CA GLU A 169 -7.85 6.28 -15.68
C GLU A 169 -8.29 6.13 -14.23
N SER A 170 -7.89 7.07 -13.35
CA SER A 170 -8.36 7.10 -11.96
C SER A 170 -9.89 7.25 -11.90
N PHE A 171 -10.47 8.07 -12.79
CA PHE A 171 -11.93 8.21 -12.91
C PHE A 171 -12.59 6.89 -13.35
N MET A 172 -12.01 6.18 -14.33
CA MET A 172 -12.52 4.88 -14.77
C MET A 172 -12.48 3.84 -13.66
N VAL A 173 -11.41 3.83 -12.85
CA VAL A 173 -11.34 2.96 -11.66
C VAL A 173 -12.43 3.33 -10.66
N MET A 174 -12.63 4.63 -10.40
CA MET A 174 -13.68 5.11 -9.51
C MET A 174 -15.07 4.66 -9.97
N GLU A 175 -15.36 4.75 -11.27
CA GLU A 175 -16.63 4.25 -11.83
C GLU A 175 -16.80 2.74 -11.57
N CYS A 176 -15.75 1.94 -11.79
CA CYS A 176 -15.77 0.50 -11.49
C CYS A 176 -16.02 0.23 -10.00
N VAL A 177 -15.39 0.99 -9.10
CA VAL A 177 -15.59 0.86 -7.64
C VAL A 177 -17.02 1.24 -7.26
N ASN A 178 -17.57 2.29 -7.84
CA ASN A 178 -18.93 2.78 -7.55
C ASN A 178 -20.03 1.84 -8.09
N CYS A 179 -19.73 1.04 -9.12
CA CYS A 179 -20.66 0.01 -9.62
C CYS A 179 -20.77 -1.21 -8.70
N ILE A 180 -19.99 -1.29 -7.63
CA ILE A 180 -20.07 -2.39 -6.65
C ILE A 180 -21.05 -2.00 -5.55
N ASP A 181 -22.30 -2.41 -5.69
CA ASP A 181 -23.38 -2.12 -4.73
C ASP A 181 -23.34 -3.07 -3.53
N ASP A 182 -23.02 -4.35 -3.75
CA ASP A 182 -22.96 -5.38 -2.72
C ASP A 182 -21.53 -5.83 -2.45
N ILE A 183 -20.97 -5.35 -1.35
CA ILE A 183 -19.64 -5.75 -0.88
C ILE A 183 -19.59 -7.18 -0.33
N THR A 184 -20.76 -7.76 0.04
CA THR A 184 -20.82 -9.11 0.62
C THR A 184 -20.63 -10.20 -0.42
N GLY A 185 -20.86 -9.90 -1.69
CA GLY A 185 -20.62 -10.78 -2.82
C GLY A 185 -19.17 -10.80 -3.34
N ILE A 186 -18.26 -10.03 -2.75
CA ILE A 186 -16.85 -10.03 -3.17
C ILE A 186 -16.17 -11.31 -2.69
N GLU A 187 -15.69 -12.12 -3.63
CA GLU A 187 -14.94 -13.33 -3.32
C GLU A 187 -13.56 -13.01 -2.74
N VAL A 188 -13.24 -13.63 -1.60
CA VAL A 188 -11.96 -13.48 -0.89
C VAL A 188 -11.45 -14.88 -0.53
N PRO A 189 -10.87 -15.63 -1.49
CA PRO A 189 -10.37 -16.97 -1.25
C PRO A 189 -9.25 -16.99 -0.20
N ASP A 190 -9.02 -18.18 0.37
CA ASP A 190 -7.93 -18.42 1.30
C ASP A 190 -6.55 -18.21 0.64
N GLU A 191 -5.59 -17.70 1.39
CA GLU A 191 -4.25 -17.40 0.91
C GLU A 191 -3.52 -18.66 0.41
N ASN A 192 -3.59 -19.78 1.15
CA ASN A 192 -2.94 -21.03 0.77
C ASN A 192 -3.52 -21.56 -0.55
N TYR A 193 -4.85 -21.49 -0.70
CA TYR A 193 -5.51 -21.88 -1.96
C TYR A 193 -4.98 -21.07 -3.13
N LEU A 194 -4.83 -19.75 -2.98
CA LEU A 194 -4.33 -18.89 -4.05
C LEU A 194 -2.85 -19.15 -4.38
N GLN A 195 -2.03 -19.46 -3.37
CA GLN A 195 -0.63 -19.84 -3.58
C GLN A 195 -0.53 -21.18 -4.33
N GLU A 196 -1.30 -22.19 -3.94
CA GLU A 196 -1.36 -23.50 -4.63
C GLU A 196 -1.80 -23.37 -6.10
N LYS A 197 -2.70 -22.41 -6.39
CA LYS A 197 -3.14 -22.09 -7.76
C LYS A 197 -2.18 -21.18 -8.52
N GLY A 198 -1.12 -20.67 -7.90
CA GLY A 198 -0.20 -19.70 -8.49
C GLY A 198 -0.83 -18.33 -8.77
N LEU A 199 -1.95 -18.03 -8.12
CA LEU A 199 -2.66 -16.74 -8.20
C LEU A 199 -2.17 -15.73 -7.15
N MET A 200 -1.44 -16.17 -6.13
CA MET A 200 -0.71 -15.30 -5.21
C MET A 200 0.74 -15.77 -5.15
N VAL A 201 1.67 -14.91 -5.49
CA VAL A 201 3.10 -15.17 -5.54
C VAL A 201 3.83 -14.13 -4.71
N TYR A 202 4.63 -14.57 -3.76
CA TYR A 202 5.51 -13.65 -3.03
C TYR A 202 6.75 -13.34 -3.86
N ILE A 203 7.12 -12.05 -3.87
CA ILE A 203 8.33 -11.53 -4.49
C ILE A 203 9.14 -10.77 -3.43
N GLY A 204 10.44 -10.65 -3.62
CA GLY A 204 11.32 -10.03 -2.61
C GLY A 204 12.73 -9.81 -3.11
N GLU A 205 13.71 -10.48 -2.52
CA GLU A 205 15.15 -10.25 -2.75
C GLU A 205 15.56 -10.32 -4.23
N GLU A 206 14.92 -11.14 -5.04
CA GLU A 206 15.19 -11.21 -6.47
C GLU A 206 14.88 -9.90 -7.19
N ILE A 207 13.77 -9.23 -6.79
CA ILE A 207 13.39 -7.91 -7.32
C ILE A 207 14.32 -6.84 -6.75
N ASP A 208 14.61 -6.89 -5.44
CA ASP A 208 15.58 -5.96 -4.80
C ASP A 208 16.91 -5.95 -5.56
N ASN A 209 17.44 -7.14 -5.89
CA ASN A 209 18.73 -7.29 -6.58
C ASN A 209 18.72 -6.61 -7.95
N ILE A 210 17.69 -6.88 -8.76
CA ILE A 210 17.57 -6.30 -10.10
C ILE A 210 17.32 -4.79 -10.02
N TYR A 211 16.54 -4.34 -9.03
CA TYR A 211 16.28 -2.92 -8.79
C TYR A 211 17.57 -2.18 -8.40
N ILE A 212 18.34 -2.70 -7.45
CA ILE A 212 19.64 -2.15 -7.03
C ILE A 212 20.61 -2.10 -8.21
N ASP A 213 20.71 -3.16 -9.02
CA ASP A 213 21.56 -3.17 -10.20
C ASP A 213 21.15 -2.08 -11.20
N ARG A 214 19.84 -1.88 -11.39
CA ARG A 214 19.35 -0.78 -12.22
C ARG A 214 19.72 0.59 -11.64
N LEU A 215 19.56 0.79 -10.33
CA LEU A 215 19.94 2.05 -9.67
C LEU A 215 21.41 2.37 -9.83
N LYS A 216 22.29 1.38 -9.73
CA LYS A 216 23.74 1.58 -9.96
C LYS A 216 24.04 2.15 -11.35
N THR A 217 23.28 1.78 -12.37
CA THR A 217 23.47 2.33 -13.72
C THR A 217 23.14 3.82 -13.84
N LEU A 218 22.40 4.37 -12.89
CA LEU A 218 22.02 5.80 -12.85
C LEU A 218 23.07 6.68 -12.16
N ALA A 219 24.06 6.08 -11.51
CA ALA A 219 25.13 6.83 -10.86
C ALA A 219 26.06 7.47 -11.90
N LEU A 220 26.06 8.80 -11.97
CA LEU A 220 26.76 9.57 -13.01
C LEU A 220 28.29 9.46 -12.91
N ASN A 221 28.85 9.39 -11.69
CA ASN A 221 30.30 9.44 -11.43
C ASN A 221 30.71 8.29 -10.50
N GLN A 222 30.53 7.05 -10.95
CA GLN A 222 30.79 5.85 -10.14
C GLN A 222 32.26 5.78 -9.64
N ASP A 223 33.26 6.14 -10.50
CA ASP A 223 34.66 6.13 -10.12
C ASP A 223 34.98 7.17 -9.04
N LEU A 224 34.36 8.35 -9.13
CA LEU A 224 34.48 9.38 -8.10
C LEU A 224 33.83 8.90 -6.78
N SER A 225 32.63 8.34 -6.83
CA SER A 225 31.96 7.79 -5.65
C SER A 225 32.79 6.72 -4.96
N LYS A 226 33.36 5.76 -5.71
CA LYS A 226 34.24 4.72 -5.17
C LYS A 226 35.53 5.28 -4.58
N LYS A 227 36.09 6.35 -5.18
CA LYS A 227 37.33 6.96 -4.74
C LYS A 227 37.18 7.83 -3.48
N THR A 228 36.10 8.62 -3.40
CA THR A 228 35.89 9.63 -2.36
C THR A 228 34.77 9.28 -1.37
N GLY A 229 33.86 8.41 -1.73
CA GLY A 229 32.71 8.06 -0.92
C GLY A 229 33.05 7.49 0.46
N ARG A 230 34.18 6.77 0.55
CA ARG A 230 34.69 6.23 1.84
C ARG A 230 35.04 7.30 2.85
N SER A 231 35.47 8.49 2.40
CA SER A 231 35.81 9.61 3.28
C SER A 231 34.60 10.46 3.68
N LEU A 232 33.48 10.33 2.95
CA LEU A 232 32.26 11.08 3.24
C LEU A 232 31.50 10.42 4.39
N LYS A 233 31.25 11.19 5.45
CA LYS A 233 30.43 10.75 6.57
C LYS A 233 28.97 11.07 6.23
N LEU A 234 28.13 10.03 6.16
CA LEU A 234 26.71 10.15 5.90
C LEU A 234 25.91 9.71 7.13
N VAL A 235 24.88 10.48 7.49
CA VAL A 235 23.87 10.07 8.45
C VAL A 235 22.58 9.85 7.68
N TYR A 236 21.97 8.71 7.88
CA TYR A 236 20.72 8.32 7.23
C TYR A 236 19.68 7.90 8.24
N THR A 237 18.46 8.37 8.04
CA THR A 237 17.30 7.85 8.75
C THR A 237 16.18 7.41 7.78
N PRO A 238 15.63 6.21 7.95
CA PRO A 238 14.44 5.76 7.23
C PRO A 238 13.14 6.28 7.85
N LEU A 239 13.18 7.00 8.98
CA LEU A 239 11.99 7.45 9.74
C LEU A 239 10.99 6.32 9.97
N HIS A 240 11.47 5.16 10.44
CA HIS A 240 10.67 3.94 10.65
C HIS A 240 9.98 3.37 9.39
N GLY A 241 10.38 3.80 8.20
CA GLY A 241 9.72 3.48 6.94
C GLY A 241 10.48 2.49 6.06
N THR A 242 10.07 2.46 4.79
CA THR A 242 10.48 1.45 3.79
C THR A 242 11.91 1.60 3.29
N GLY A 243 12.59 2.74 3.55
CA GLY A 243 13.95 2.97 3.11
C GLY A 243 15.04 2.21 3.87
N ALA A 244 14.69 1.53 4.96
CA ALA A 244 15.66 0.91 5.89
C ALA A 244 16.55 -0.17 5.24
N ILE A 245 16.04 -0.89 4.24
CA ILE A 245 16.76 -2.00 3.59
C ILE A 245 17.56 -1.48 2.38
N LEU A 246 16.89 -0.84 1.45
CA LEU A 246 17.46 -0.54 0.13
C LEU A 246 18.40 0.67 0.12
N VAL A 247 18.11 1.72 0.91
CA VAL A 247 18.93 2.94 0.88
C VAL A 247 20.35 2.69 1.45
N PRO A 248 20.53 2.05 2.62
CA PRO A 248 21.87 1.72 3.09
C PRO A 248 22.60 0.73 2.16
N ARG A 249 21.88 -0.15 1.48
CA ARG A 249 22.43 -1.11 0.53
C ARG A 249 22.98 -0.39 -0.70
N ILE A 250 22.18 0.45 -1.38
CA ILE A 250 22.63 1.15 -2.59
C ILE A 250 23.77 2.11 -2.28
N LEU A 251 23.78 2.78 -1.13
CA LEU A 251 24.87 3.66 -0.72
C LEU A 251 26.18 2.87 -0.62
N ARG A 252 26.20 1.73 0.06
CA ARG A 252 27.38 0.86 0.17
C ARG A 252 27.84 0.34 -1.19
N GLU A 253 26.92 -0.18 -2.00
CA GLU A 253 27.24 -0.76 -3.31
C GLU A 253 27.73 0.29 -4.32
N THR A 254 27.48 1.58 -4.08
CA THR A 254 28.00 2.70 -4.88
C THR A 254 29.24 3.39 -4.29
N GLY A 255 29.80 2.85 -3.19
CA GLY A 255 31.07 3.28 -2.64
C GLY A 255 31.01 4.20 -1.42
N PHE A 256 29.83 4.37 -0.81
CA PHE A 256 29.65 5.14 0.42
C PHE A 256 29.64 4.19 1.63
N ASP A 257 30.83 3.82 2.13
CA ASP A 257 30.95 2.84 3.22
C ASP A 257 30.74 3.45 4.62
N ASN A 258 30.89 4.77 4.77
CA ASN A 258 30.82 5.46 6.04
C ASN A 258 29.40 6.04 6.26
N VAL A 259 28.41 5.14 6.34
CA VAL A 259 27.00 5.47 6.54
C VAL A 259 26.59 5.08 7.96
N SER A 260 26.19 6.06 8.76
CA SER A 260 25.58 5.85 10.08
C SER A 260 24.08 5.92 9.94
N VAL A 261 23.39 4.83 10.25
CA VAL A 261 21.92 4.79 10.31
C VAL A 261 21.48 5.18 11.72
N VAL A 262 20.54 6.12 11.83
CA VAL A 262 19.93 6.51 13.12
C VAL A 262 19.22 5.31 13.72
N LYS A 263 19.78 4.74 14.78
CA LYS A 263 19.34 3.45 15.34
C LYS A 263 17.90 3.49 15.87
N GLU A 264 17.52 4.58 16.48
CA GLU A 264 16.20 4.82 17.06
C GLU A 264 15.08 4.83 16.00
N GLN A 265 15.44 5.13 14.76
CA GLN A 265 14.51 5.24 13.62
C GLN A 265 14.71 4.14 12.56
N ALA A 266 15.66 3.24 12.77
CA ALA A 266 16.04 2.23 11.77
C ALA A 266 15.00 1.13 11.58
N SER A 267 14.34 0.72 12.67
CA SER A 267 13.31 -0.31 12.63
C SER A 267 11.99 0.25 12.09
N ALA A 268 11.34 -0.53 11.24
CA ALA A 268 9.97 -0.26 10.83
C ALA A 268 9.04 -0.27 12.04
N ASP A 269 8.30 0.81 12.26
CA ASP A 269 7.37 0.92 13.36
C ASP A 269 6.15 1.75 12.95
N PRO A 270 4.93 1.18 12.97
CA PRO A 270 3.71 1.85 12.54
C PRO A 270 3.30 3.03 13.44
N ALA A 271 3.79 3.08 14.69
CA ALA A 271 3.49 4.17 15.63
C ALA A 271 4.38 5.40 15.43
N PHE A 272 5.51 5.27 14.69
CA PHE A 272 6.50 6.34 14.50
C PHE A 272 6.96 7.00 15.82
N PRO A 273 7.45 6.23 16.82
CA PRO A 273 7.56 6.68 18.21
C PRO A 273 8.53 7.84 18.46
N THR A 274 9.43 8.13 17.51
CA THR A 274 10.42 9.21 17.64
C THR A 274 9.97 10.53 16.99
N VAL A 275 8.82 10.55 16.32
CA VAL A 275 8.34 11.73 15.60
C VAL A 275 6.82 11.86 15.74
N LYS A 276 6.32 13.07 15.75
CA LYS A 276 4.87 13.32 15.77
C LYS A 276 4.21 12.92 14.44
N TYR A 277 4.88 13.25 13.35
CA TYR A 277 4.50 12.89 11.98
C TYR A 277 5.77 12.49 11.24
N PRO A 278 5.77 11.41 10.46
CA PRO A 278 6.95 10.96 9.70
C PRO A 278 7.15 11.80 8.42
N ASN A 279 7.02 13.13 8.53
CA ASN A 279 7.15 14.05 7.40
C ASN A 279 8.59 14.58 7.31
N PRO A 280 9.37 14.23 6.26
CA PRO A 280 10.74 14.68 6.11
C PRO A 280 10.88 16.21 5.86
N GLU A 281 9.78 16.92 5.62
CA GLU A 281 9.78 18.39 5.52
C GLU A 281 9.77 19.07 6.90
N ASP A 282 9.45 18.32 7.97
CA ASP A 282 9.49 18.83 9.34
C ASP A 282 10.91 18.69 9.92
N PRO A 283 11.62 19.80 10.20
CA PRO A 283 12.96 19.72 10.79
C PRO A 283 13.02 18.97 12.13
N ALA A 284 11.91 18.89 12.88
CA ALA A 284 11.86 18.20 14.16
C ALA A 284 12.12 16.69 14.05
N VAL A 285 11.90 16.08 12.87
CA VAL A 285 12.16 14.64 12.66
C VAL A 285 13.66 14.29 12.64
N TYR A 286 14.53 15.29 12.52
CA TYR A 286 15.98 15.15 12.49
C TYR A 286 16.66 15.60 13.79
N ALA A 287 15.91 15.77 14.86
CA ALA A 287 16.43 16.24 16.16
C ALA A 287 17.22 15.18 16.96
N LEU A 288 17.36 13.94 16.45
CA LEU A 288 18.08 12.82 17.08
C LEU A 288 19.56 12.81 16.67
#